data_061ac1796ca5197c4bd510e8ad3dd358
#
_entry.id   061ac1796ca5197c4bd510e8ad3dd358
#
_cell.length_a   1.000
_cell.length_b   1.000
_cell.length_c   1.000
_cell.angle_alpha   90.00
_cell.angle_beta   90.00
_cell.angle_gamma   90.00
#
_symmetry.space_group_name_H-M   'P 1'
#
loop_
_entity.id
_entity.type
_entity.pdbx_description
1 polymer ?
#
loop_
_entity_poly.entity_id
_entity_poly.type
_entity_poly.pdbx_seq_one_letter_code
_entity_poly.pdbx_strand_id
1 'polypeptide(L)'
;MNVTDEVDQAPGHAEIGRLTAPNPGPMTLAGTNTYLYGSDPCTVIDPGPDDAGHLDSVRAAAGERGGIGAVLLTHSHGDHAAGADGLGVKAVLPTGGEEYGGLRAIATPGHAADHVCFLTGDGVCFSGDLVLGEGSTFVPPDGGSLAAYVDSLRLLQTEQIELICPGHGPWVTDPTAKLAEYVEHREMRERKLLAALESGERSRAALLAEAWSDIPVELLPMAAMAMEAHLEKLEEEGRLPDGLTE
;
A
#
# COMPACT_ATOMS: atom_id res chain seq x y z
N MET A 1 -3.12 -6.80 -28.06
CA MET A 1 -3.32 -7.82 -27.03
C MET A 1 -3.39 -7.07 -25.73
N ASN A 2 -4.55 -7.02 -25.12
CA ASN A 2 -4.71 -6.35 -23.82
C ASN A 2 -3.98 -7.17 -22.75
N VAL A 3 -3.14 -6.53 -21.96
CA VAL A 3 -2.29 -7.13 -20.91
C VAL A 3 -3.14 -7.59 -19.69
N THR A 4 -4.47 -7.48 -19.76
CA THR A 4 -5.38 -7.55 -18.61
C THR A 4 -6.17 -8.85 -18.44
N ASP A 5 -6.07 -9.82 -19.36
CA ASP A 5 -6.96 -10.99 -19.38
C ASP A 5 -6.33 -12.29 -18.81
N GLU A 6 -5.05 -12.29 -18.45
CA GLU A 6 -4.37 -13.47 -17.91
C GLU A 6 -4.19 -13.35 -16.39
N VAL A 7 -4.68 -14.35 -15.67
CA VAL A 7 -4.49 -14.44 -14.22
C VAL A 7 -3.04 -14.83 -13.94
N ASP A 8 -2.28 -13.91 -13.35
CA ASP A 8 -0.91 -14.14 -12.90
C ASP A 8 -0.93 -14.89 -11.55
N GLN A 9 -0.25 -16.02 -11.46
CA GLN A 9 -0.25 -16.85 -10.25
C GLN A 9 0.86 -16.42 -9.29
N ALA A 10 0.55 -16.41 -8.01
CA ALA A 10 1.55 -16.08 -6.98
C ALA A 10 2.65 -17.15 -6.93
N PRO A 11 3.93 -16.74 -6.80
CA PRO A 11 5.05 -17.68 -6.70
C PRO A 11 4.87 -18.65 -5.53
N GLY A 12 4.73 -19.95 -5.85
CA GLY A 12 4.58 -21.01 -4.85
C GLY A 12 3.16 -21.19 -4.28
N HIS A 13 2.19 -20.36 -4.67
CA HIS A 13 0.83 -20.33 -4.10
C HIS A 13 -0.23 -20.39 -5.21
N ALA A 14 -0.57 -21.60 -5.66
CA ALA A 14 -1.53 -21.81 -6.75
C ALA A 14 -2.97 -21.37 -6.42
N GLU A 15 -3.29 -21.23 -5.14
CA GLU A 15 -4.59 -20.71 -4.64
C GLU A 15 -4.72 -19.19 -4.79
N ILE A 16 -3.65 -18.46 -5.12
CA ILE A 16 -3.63 -17.01 -5.25
C ILE A 16 -3.40 -16.61 -6.70
N GLY A 17 -4.38 -15.94 -7.28
CA GLY A 17 -4.29 -15.32 -8.59
C GLY A 17 -4.35 -13.80 -8.52
N ARG A 18 -3.70 -13.12 -9.47
CA ARG A 18 -3.70 -11.67 -9.60
C ARG A 18 -4.20 -11.25 -10.97
N LEU A 19 -5.03 -10.20 -11.00
CA LEU A 19 -5.36 -9.42 -12.18
C LEU A 19 -4.94 -7.98 -11.93
N THR A 20 -4.31 -7.33 -12.91
CA THR A 20 -3.92 -5.92 -12.78
C THR A 20 -4.89 -5.05 -13.58
N ALA A 21 -5.53 -4.10 -12.90
CA ALA A 21 -6.48 -3.18 -13.52
C ALA A 21 -5.78 -2.22 -14.51
N PRO A 22 -6.45 -1.76 -15.59
CA PRO A 22 -5.87 -0.90 -16.61
C PRO A 22 -5.85 0.58 -16.22
N ASN A 23 -5.36 0.89 -15.03
CA ASN A 23 -5.24 2.25 -14.48
C ASN A 23 -3.79 2.66 -14.18
N PRO A 24 -2.85 2.53 -15.17
CA PRO A 24 -1.45 2.86 -14.94
C PRO A 24 -1.25 4.34 -14.63
N GLY A 25 -0.35 4.63 -13.69
CA GLY A 25 -0.06 6.01 -13.28
C GLY A 25 1.13 6.10 -12.32
N PRO A 26 1.55 7.33 -11.99
CA PRO A 26 2.66 7.54 -11.06
C PRO A 26 2.44 6.93 -9.67
N MET A 27 1.18 6.82 -9.22
CA MET A 27 0.80 6.25 -7.92
C MET A 27 0.44 4.78 -8.02
N THR A 28 -0.05 4.33 -9.18
CA THR A 28 -0.57 2.98 -9.40
C THR A 28 0.38 2.07 -10.18
N LEU A 29 1.54 2.58 -10.61
CA LEU A 29 2.53 1.85 -11.42
C LEU A 29 1.90 1.29 -12.71
N ALA A 30 1.90 -0.02 -12.91
CA ALA A 30 1.24 -0.68 -14.04
C ALA A 30 -0.29 -0.73 -13.90
N GLY A 31 -0.82 -0.49 -12.71
CA GLY A 31 -2.22 -0.54 -12.32
C GLY A 31 -2.40 -1.16 -10.93
N THR A 32 -3.66 -1.19 -10.47
CA THR A 32 -4.03 -1.80 -9.19
C THR A 32 -4.12 -3.31 -9.33
N ASN A 33 -3.56 -4.02 -8.38
CA ASN A 33 -3.60 -5.47 -8.30
C ASN A 33 -4.86 -5.93 -7.53
N THR A 34 -5.76 -6.61 -8.23
CA THR A 34 -6.87 -7.35 -7.63
C THR A 34 -6.47 -8.79 -7.42
N TYR A 35 -6.71 -9.32 -6.23
CA TYR A 35 -6.34 -10.70 -5.90
C TYR A 35 -7.56 -11.61 -5.77
N LEU A 36 -7.39 -12.86 -6.21
CA LEU A 36 -8.32 -13.96 -6.00
C LEU A 36 -7.64 -14.96 -5.05
N TYR A 37 -8.19 -15.17 -3.88
CA TYR A 37 -7.66 -16.09 -2.87
C TYR A 37 -8.60 -17.28 -2.66
N GLY A 38 -8.06 -18.49 -2.74
CA GLY A 38 -8.81 -19.73 -2.54
C GLY A 38 -9.74 -20.10 -3.69
N SER A 39 -10.66 -21.04 -3.40
CA SER A 39 -11.69 -21.53 -4.33
C SER A 39 -12.89 -22.08 -3.56
N ASP A 40 -14.02 -22.29 -4.28
CA ASP A 40 -15.24 -22.96 -3.87
C ASP A 40 -16.01 -22.35 -2.67
N PRO A 41 -16.31 -21.04 -2.64
CA PRO A 41 -15.97 -19.95 -3.56
C PRO A 41 -14.68 -19.20 -3.15
N CYS A 42 -14.12 -18.37 -4.04
CA CYS A 42 -12.94 -17.56 -3.74
C CYS A 42 -13.29 -16.24 -3.03
N THR A 43 -12.27 -15.64 -2.40
CA THR A 43 -12.30 -14.27 -1.88
C THR A 43 -11.62 -13.35 -2.88
N VAL A 44 -12.24 -12.22 -3.23
CA VAL A 44 -11.64 -11.12 -3.99
C VAL A 44 -11.09 -10.10 -3.01
N ILE A 45 -9.83 -9.69 -3.18
CA ILE A 45 -9.20 -8.64 -2.37
C ILE A 45 -8.89 -7.47 -3.31
N ASP A 46 -9.33 -6.27 -2.94
CA ASP A 46 -9.21 -5.03 -3.70
C ASP A 46 -9.70 -5.17 -5.15
N PRO A 47 -10.99 -5.07 -5.40
CA PRO A 47 -11.58 -5.24 -6.73
C PRO A 47 -11.13 -4.20 -7.77
N GLY A 48 -10.35 -3.19 -7.35
CA GLY A 48 -9.80 -2.18 -8.23
C GLY A 48 -10.75 -1.00 -8.50
N PRO A 49 -10.46 -0.21 -9.55
CA PRO A 49 -11.31 0.90 -9.99
C PRO A 49 -12.65 0.38 -10.56
N ASP A 50 -13.63 1.27 -10.70
CA ASP A 50 -14.88 0.99 -11.41
C ASP A 50 -14.67 0.95 -12.94
N ASP A 51 -13.93 -0.08 -13.39
CA ASP A 51 -13.68 -0.39 -14.79
C ASP A 51 -14.42 -1.67 -15.20
N ALA A 52 -15.38 -1.55 -16.11
CA ALA A 52 -16.25 -2.65 -16.50
C ALA A 52 -15.46 -3.85 -17.09
N GLY A 53 -14.40 -3.60 -17.87
CA GLY A 53 -13.59 -4.67 -18.48
C GLY A 53 -12.80 -5.43 -17.43
N HIS A 54 -12.19 -4.71 -16.49
CA HIS A 54 -11.48 -5.31 -15.35
C HIS A 54 -12.43 -6.15 -14.49
N LEU A 55 -13.59 -5.60 -14.13
CA LEU A 55 -14.58 -6.31 -13.31
C LEU A 55 -15.16 -7.54 -14.01
N ASP A 56 -15.32 -7.52 -15.35
CA ASP A 56 -15.71 -8.69 -16.12
C ASP A 56 -14.63 -9.78 -16.08
N SER A 57 -13.34 -9.41 -16.18
CA SER A 57 -12.20 -10.34 -16.05
C SER A 57 -12.12 -10.93 -14.65
N VAL A 58 -12.33 -10.11 -13.59
CA VAL A 58 -12.39 -10.59 -12.20
C VAL A 58 -13.54 -11.59 -12.00
N ARG A 59 -14.77 -11.30 -12.52
CA ARG A 59 -15.89 -12.23 -12.43
C ARG A 59 -15.65 -13.54 -13.17
N ALA A 60 -15.02 -13.47 -14.36
CA ALA A 60 -14.70 -14.65 -15.14
C ALA A 60 -13.70 -15.55 -14.40
N ALA A 61 -12.59 -14.98 -13.91
CA ALA A 61 -11.57 -15.69 -13.15
C ALA A 61 -12.09 -16.27 -11.82
N ALA A 62 -12.94 -15.52 -11.11
CA ALA A 62 -13.64 -16.01 -9.92
C ALA A 62 -14.61 -17.15 -10.24
N GLY A 63 -15.27 -17.10 -11.41
CA GLY A 63 -16.16 -18.18 -11.89
C GLY A 63 -15.44 -19.52 -12.01
N GLU A 64 -14.19 -19.53 -12.46
CA GLU A 64 -13.32 -20.72 -12.52
C GLU A 64 -12.93 -21.25 -11.14
N ARG A 65 -13.11 -20.43 -10.09
CA ARG A 65 -12.81 -20.73 -8.68
C ARG A 65 -14.08 -20.93 -7.83
N GLY A 66 -15.21 -21.27 -8.45
CA GLY A 66 -16.50 -21.51 -7.75
C GLY A 66 -17.31 -20.25 -7.43
N GLY A 67 -16.93 -19.10 -8.01
CA GLY A 67 -17.60 -17.81 -7.82
C GLY A 67 -17.01 -16.98 -6.69
N ILE A 68 -17.60 -15.79 -6.46
CA ILE A 68 -17.15 -14.85 -5.43
C ILE A 68 -17.91 -15.13 -4.12
N GLY A 69 -17.19 -15.53 -3.09
CA GLY A 69 -17.74 -15.76 -1.76
C GLY A 69 -17.66 -14.53 -0.86
N ALA A 70 -16.61 -13.74 -1.01
CA ALA A 70 -16.39 -12.51 -0.26
C ALA A 70 -15.63 -11.48 -1.11
N VAL A 71 -15.81 -10.20 -0.79
CA VAL A 71 -15.01 -9.08 -1.30
C VAL A 71 -14.43 -8.36 -0.10
N LEU A 72 -13.11 -8.29 -0.02
CA LEU A 72 -12.37 -7.63 1.06
C LEU A 72 -11.62 -6.43 0.50
N LEU A 73 -11.54 -5.36 1.29
CA LEU A 73 -10.79 -4.15 0.96
C LEU A 73 -9.64 -3.99 1.94
N THR A 74 -8.47 -3.63 1.43
CA THR A 74 -7.34 -3.22 2.28
C THR A 74 -7.56 -1.82 2.83
N HIS A 75 -8.17 -0.92 2.04
CA HIS A 75 -8.53 0.45 2.43
C HIS A 75 -9.55 1.05 1.44
N SER A 76 -10.01 2.28 1.69
CA SER A 76 -11.12 2.90 0.96
C SER A 76 -10.73 3.73 -0.26
N HIS A 77 -9.46 3.80 -0.67
CA HIS A 77 -9.09 4.55 -1.86
C HIS A 77 -9.78 4.01 -3.11
N GLY A 78 -10.18 4.93 -4.01
CA GLY A 78 -11.05 4.60 -5.13
C GLY A 78 -10.46 3.61 -6.13
N ASP A 79 -9.16 3.58 -6.30
CA ASP A 79 -8.47 2.62 -7.16
C ASP A 79 -8.44 1.19 -6.61
N HIS A 80 -8.75 0.98 -5.31
CA HIS A 80 -8.92 -0.32 -4.67
C HIS A 80 -10.39 -0.69 -4.49
N ALA A 81 -11.23 0.28 -4.09
CA ALA A 81 -12.58 0.03 -3.59
C ALA A 81 -13.71 0.34 -4.58
N ALA A 82 -13.50 1.21 -5.59
CA ALA A 82 -14.60 1.71 -6.42
C ALA A 82 -15.30 0.62 -7.24
N GLY A 83 -14.60 -0.45 -7.63
CA GLY A 83 -15.16 -1.58 -8.36
C GLY A 83 -16.01 -2.55 -7.51
N ALA A 84 -16.03 -2.38 -6.19
CA ALA A 84 -16.66 -3.35 -5.28
C ALA A 84 -18.16 -3.57 -5.55
N ASP A 85 -18.91 -2.49 -5.76
CA ASP A 85 -20.35 -2.58 -6.03
C ASP A 85 -20.65 -3.35 -7.34
N GLY A 86 -19.73 -3.27 -8.31
CA GLY A 86 -19.84 -3.98 -9.59
C GLY A 86 -19.78 -5.50 -9.47
N LEU A 87 -19.22 -6.06 -8.41
CA LEU A 87 -19.08 -7.52 -8.25
C LEU A 87 -20.35 -8.20 -7.71
N GLY A 88 -21.35 -7.46 -7.26
CA GLY A 88 -22.63 -8.00 -6.76
C GLY A 88 -22.53 -8.72 -5.41
N VAL A 89 -21.39 -8.64 -4.73
CA VAL A 89 -21.16 -9.12 -3.37
C VAL A 89 -20.77 -7.92 -2.51
N LYS A 90 -21.39 -7.77 -1.34
CA LYS A 90 -21.10 -6.65 -0.45
C LYS A 90 -19.65 -6.72 0.01
N ALA A 91 -18.89 -5.68 -0.28
CA ALA A 91 -17.53 -5.55 0.19
C ALA A 91 -17.45 -5.29 1.70
N VAL A 92 -16.38 -5.78 2.31
CA VAL A 92 -16.07 -5.59 3.73
C VAL A 92 -14.70 -4.92 3.82
N LEU A 93 -14.64 -3.83 4.56
CA LEU A 93 -13.41 -3.19 5.01
C LEU A 93 -13.27 -3.49 6.52
N PRO A 94 -12.37 -4.40 6.93
CA PRO A 94 -12.18 -4.73 8.34
C PRO A 94 -11.50 -3.58 9.11
N THR A 95 -11.53 -3.67 10.43
CA THR A 95 -10.85 -2.74 11.33
C THR A 95 -9.58 -3.32 11.97
N GLY A 96 -9.33 -4.61 11.75
CA GLY A 96 -8.20 -5.37 12.28
C GLY A 96 -8.59 -6.33 13.41
N GLY A 97 -8.01 -7.52 13.39
CA GLY A 97 -8.28 -8.61 14.34
C GLY A 97 -9.33 -9.61 13.88
N GLU A 98 -10.08 -9.30 12.79
CA GLU A 98 -11.08 -10.20 12.24
C GLU A 98 -10.43 -11.25 11.32
N GLU A 99 -11.15 -12.37 11.13
CA GLU A 99 -10.75 -13.43 10.19
C GLU A 99 -11.81 -13.67 9.12
N TYR A 100 -11.36 -13.83 7.87
CA TYR A 100 -12.20 -14.06 6.70
C TYR A 100 -11.61 -15.19 5.85
N GLY A 101 -12.18 -16.39 5.91
CA GLY A 101 -11.80 -17.49 5.04
C GLY A 101 -10.32 -17.89 5.10
N GLY A 102 -9.69 -17.80 6.28
CA GLY A 102 -8.26 -18.07 6.46
C GLY A 102 -7.34 -16.85 6.33
N LEU A 103 -7.92 -15.66 6.11
CA LEU A 103 -7.23 -14.37 6.07
C LEU A 103 -7.42 -13.62 7.39
N ARG A 104 -6.36 -13.35 8.11
CA ARG A 104 -6.37 -12.50 9.32
C ARG A 104 -6.15 -11.05 8.91
N ALA A 105 -7.09 -10.17 9.24
CA ALA A 105 -6.94 -8.74 9.06
C ALA A 105 -6.03 -8.15 10.15
N ILE A 106 -5.05 -7.35 9.76
CA ILE A 106 -4.12 -6.64 10.64
C ILE A 106 -4.30 -5.15 10.38
N ALA A 107 -4.69 -4.36 11.40
CA ALA A 107 -4.76 -2.92 11.27
C ALA A 107 -3.36 -2.36 11.00
N THR A 108 -3.21 -1.66 9.89
CA THR A 108 -1.94 -1.07 9.43
C THR A 108 -2.16 0.37 8.94
N PRO A 109 -2.70 1.25 9.81
CA PRO A 109 -2.94 2.64 9.41
C PRO A 109 -1.64 3.36 9.04
N GLY A 110 -1.78 4.42 8.23
CA GLY A 110 -0.65 5.27 7.88
C GLY A 110 -0.73 5.81 6.46
N HIS A 111 -0.75 4.96 5.42
CA HIS A 111 -1.08 5.38 4.07
C HIS A 111 -2.52 5.89 3.98
N ALA A 112 -3.43 5.17 4.60
CA ALA A 112 -4.80 5.59 4.88
C ALA A 112 -5.14 5.24 6.34
N ALA A 113 -6.06 5.98 6.97
CA ALA A 113 -6.43 5.77 8.36
C ALA A 113 -7.17 4.43 8.59
N ASP A 114 -7.85 3.94 7.56
CA ASP A 114 -8.64 2.70 7.55
C ASP A 114 -7.89 1.49 6.97
N HIS A 115 -6.58 1.62 6.73
CA HIS A 115 -5.80 0.58 6.06
C HIS A 115 -5.62 -0.66 6.92
N VAL A 116 -5.79 -1.84 6.28
CA VAL A 116 -5.48 -3.16 6.84
C VAL A 116 -4.65 -3.98 5.85
N CYS A 117 -3.80 -4.85 6.37
CA CYS A 117 -3.22 -5.95 5.61
C CYS A 117 -3.97 -7.24 5.91
N PHE A 118 -3.98 -8.19 4.96
CA PHE A 118 -4.47 -9.54 5.20
C PHE A 118 -3.31 -10.53 5.20
N LEU A 119 -3.25 -11.39 6.22
CA LEU A 119 -2.21 -12.40 6.37
C LEU A 119 -2.83 -13.80 6.40
N THR A 120 -2.30 -14.71 5.57
CA THR A 120 -2.65 -16.13 5.58
C THR A 120 -1.86 -16.88 6.66
N GLY A 121 -2.33 -18.08 7.02
CA GLY A 121 -1.62 -18.91 8.00
C GLY A 121 -0.28 -19.46 7.53
N ASP A 122 0.01 -19.44 6.24
CA ASP A 122 1.26 -19.87 5.61
C ASP A 122 2.17 -18.70 5.18
N GLY A 123 1.86 -17.46 5.64
CA GLY A 123 2.78 -16.33 5.52
C GLY A 123 2.61 -15.49 4.25
N VAL A 124 1.50 -15.55 3.53
CA VAL A 124 1.24 -14.61 2.43
C VAL A 124 0.53 -13.38 2.96
N CYS A 125 1.09 -12.20 2.68
CA CYS A 125 0.57 -10.90 3.11
C CYS A 125 0.05 -10.09 1.92
N PHE A 126 -1.24 -9.81 1.88
CA PHE A 126 -1.82 -8.81 0.97
C PHE A 126 -1.68 -7.45 1.63
N SER A 127 -0.70 -6.69 1.16
CA SER A 127 -0.25 -5.47 1.85
C SER A 127 -0.99 -4.21 1.44
N GLY A 128 -1.90 -4.27 0.45
CA GLY A 128 -2.47 -3.05 -0.11
C GLY A 128 -1.36 -2.04 -0.44
N ASP A 129 -1.56 -0.81 -0.03
CA ASP A 129 -0.62 0.29 -0.25
C ASP A 129 0.33 0.57 0.93
N LEU A 130 0.40 -0.33 1.92
CA LEU A 130 1.44 -0.22 2.94
C LEU A 130 2.83 -0.47 2.35
N VAL A 131 2.95 -1.50 1.49
CA VAL A 131 4.19 -1.87 0.79
C VAL A 131 3.88 -2.14 -0.67
N LEU A 132 4.53 -1.43 -1.58
CA LEU A 132 4.42 -1.62 -3.02
C LEU A 132 5.48 -2.61 -3.54
N GLY A 133 5.24 -3.21 -4.69
CA GLY A 133 6.19 -4.12 -5.32
C GLY A 133 7.49 -3.44 -5.74
N GLU A 134 7.42 -2.18 -6.13
CA GLU A 134 8.58 -1.32 -6.44
C GLU A 134 8.34 0.12 -5.98
N GLY A 135 9.42 0.88 -5.83
CA GLY A 135 9.34 2.26 -5.36
C GLY A 135 9.02 2.36 -3.88
N SER A 136 8.36 3.44 -3.48
CA SER A 136 8.01 3.76 -2.10
C SER A 136 6.57 4.27 -2.03
N THR A 137 5.83 3.83 -1.06
CA THR A 137 4.45 4.29 -0.80
C THR A 137 4.42 5.78 -0.52
N PHE A 138 3.41 6.44 -1.05
CA PHE A 138 3.08 7.80 -0.67
C PHE A 138 2.22 7.79 0.60
N VAL A 139 2.58 8.60 1.58
CA VAL A 139 1.79 8.86 2.78
C VAL A 139 1.28 10.29 2.67
N PRO A 140 -0.02 10.51 2.39
CA PRO A 140 -0.56 11.85 2.23
C PRO A 140 -0.61 12.57 3.59
N PRO A 141 -0.36 13.88 3.63
CA PRO A 141 -0.53 14.66 4.86
C PRO A 141 -2.01 14.70 5.30
N ASP A 142 -2.94 14.79 4.36
CA ASP A 142 -4.38 14.75 4.64
C ASP A 142 -4.89 13.29 4.63
N GLY A 143 -5.25 12.75 5.78
CA GLY A 143 -5.83 11.41 5.94
C GLY A 143 -4.82 10.27 6.11
N GLY A 144 -3.51 10.53 5.95
CA GLY A 144 -2.43 9.63 6.32
C GLY A 144 -1.80 10.00 7.67
N SER A 145 -0.84 9.20 8.11
CA SER A 145 0.03 9.48 9.25
C SER A 145 1.36 8.76 9.07
N LEU A 146 2.44 9.52 8.97
CA LEU A 146 3.76 8.90 8.80
C LEU A 146 4.20 8.15 10.08
N ALA A 147 3.83 8.62 11.26
CA ALA A 147 4.10 7.92 12.51
C ALA A 147 3.42 6.55 12.53
N ALA A 148 2.11 6.51 12.28
CA ALA A 148 1.33 5.27 12.20
C ALA A 148 1.85 4.35 11.08
N TYR A 149 2.25 4.91 9.94
CA TYR A 149 2.82 4.17 8.82
C TYR A 149 4.11 3.41 9.21
N VAL A 150 5.04 4.09 9.88
CA VAL A 150 6.29 3.47 10.34
C VAL A 150 6.01 2.39 11.40
N ASP A 151 5.06 2.63 12.31
CA ASP A 151 4.66 1.63 13.30
C ASP A 151 4.00 0.41 12.64
N SER A 152 3.19 0.61 11.60
CA SER A 152 2.58 -0.47 10.81
C SER A 152 3.64 -1.31 10.07
N LEU A 153 4.67 -0.68 9.49
CA LEU A 153 5.79 -1.41 8.89
C LEU A 153 6.55 -2.25 9.93
N ARG A 154 6.82 -1.69 11.12
CA ARG A 154 7.48 -2.40 12.21
C ARG A 154 6.62 -3.54 12.76
N LEU A 155 5.29 -3.35 12.81
CA LEU A 155 4.36 -4.43 13.16
C LEU A 155 4.48 -5.59 12.18
N LEU A 156 4.48 -5.33 10.86
CA LEU A 156 4.65 -6.40 9.86
C LEU A 156 6.02 -7.09 9.94
N GLN A 157 7.08 -6.40 10.38
CA GLN A 157 8.39 -7.04 10.63
C GLN A 157 8.36 -8.08 11.76
N THR A 158 7.35 -8.05 12.63
CA THR A 158 7.16 -9.06 13.69
C THR A 158 6.38 -10.29 13.23
N GLU A 159 5.75 -10.23 12.06
CA GLU A 159 5.00 -11.33 11.47
C GLU A 159 5.90 -12.25 10.63
N GLN A 160 5.49 -13.51 10.50
CA GLN A 160 6.17 -14.45 9.60
C GLN A 160 5.58 -14.30 8.20
N ILE A 161 6.27 -13.55 7.35
CA ILE A 161 5.82 -13.27 5.98
C ILE A 161 6.83 -13.87 5.00
N GLU A 162 6.34 -14.72 4.09
CA GLU A 162 7.11 -15.39 3.04
C GLU A 162 6.92 -14.74 1.67
N LEU A 163 5.76 -14.11 1.45
CA LEU A 163 5.41 -13.41 0.22
C LEU A 163 4.55 -12.19 0.53
N ILE A 164 4.86 -11.03 -0.10
CA ILE A 164 3.96 -9.87 -0.11
C ILE A 164 3.27 -9.76 -1.47
N CYS A 165 1.95 -9.61 -1.42
CA CYS A 165 1.04 -9.33 -2.52
C CYS A 165 0.63 -7.84 -2.44
N PRO A 166 1.35 -6.93 -3.14
CA PRO A 166 1.16 -5.49 -3.00
C PRO A 166 -0.04 -4.96 -3.79
N GLY A 167 -0.62 -3.84 -3.37
CA GLY A 167 -1.68 -3.16 -4.12
C GLY A 167 -1.23 -2.73 -5.52
N HIS A 168 0.06 -2.41 -5.69
CA HIS A 168 0.66 -2.03 -6.98
C HIS A 168 2.04 -2.64 -7.18
N GLY A 169 2.36 -2.95 -8.45
CA GLY A 169 3.66 -3.47 -8.85
C GLY A 169 3.82 -5.00 -8.70
N PRO A 170 5.06 -5.51 -8.83
CA PRO A 170 5.34 -6.95 -8.82
C PRO A 170 5.21 -7.58 -7.43
N TRP A 171 5.15 -8.93 -7.39
CA TRP A 171 5.27 -9.72 -6.18
C TRP A 171 6.57 -9.41 -5.42
N VAL A 172 6.52 -9.40 -4.07
CA VAL A 172 7.71 -9.21 -3.24
C VAL A 172 8.08 -10.56 -2.60
N THR A 173 9.11 -11.18 -3.12
CA THR A 173 9.58 -12.52 -2.71
C THR A 173 10.65 -12.49 -1.61
N ASP A 174 11.11 -11.31 -1.21
CA ASP A 174 11.93 -11.10 -0.02
C ASP A 174 11.28 -10.04 0.89
N PRO A 175 10.23 -10.41 1.64
CA PRO A 175 9.51 -9.50 2.53
C PRO A 175 10.41 -8.86 3.58
N THR A 176 11.35 -9.63 4.13
CA THR A 176 12.25 -9.16 5.18
C THR A 176 13.12 -8.00 4.70
N ALA A 177 13.76 -8.16 3.53
CA ALA A 177 14.58 -7.11 2.94
C ALA A 177 13.71 -5.89 2.55
N LYS A 178 12.51 -6.14 1.98
CA LYS A 178 11.61 -5.06 1.54
C LYS A 178 11.08 -4.22 2.70
N LEU A 179 10.64 -4.83 3.77
CA LEU A 179 10.19 -4.12 4.98
C LEU A 179 11.33 -3.33 5.63
N ALA A 180 12.54 -3.91 5.67
CA ALA A 180 13.72 -3.19 6.17
C ALA A 180 14.08 -1.98 5.30
N GLU A 181 14.05 -2.12 3.96
CA GLU A 181 14.24 -1.02 3.00
C GLU A 181 13.26 0.14 3.26
N TYR A 182 11.98 -0.17 3.48
CA TYR A 182 10.95 0.83 3.70
C TYR A 182 11.16 1.60 5.00
N VAL A 183 11.45 0.91 6.11
CA VAL A 183 11.73 1.54 7.41
C VAL A 183 13.00 2.41 7.31
N GLU A 184 14.11 1.87 6.78
CA GLU A 184 15.38 2.61 6.64
C GLU A 184 15.21 3.85 5.75
N HIS A 185 14.43 3.75 4.65
CA HIS A 185 14.15 4.90 3.79
C HIS A 185 13.47 6.04 4.57
N ARG A 186 12.43 5.74 5.38
CA ARG A 186 11.73 6.75 6.19
C ARG A 186 12.65 7.35 7.26
N GLU A 187 13.38 6.52 7.97
CA GLU A 187 14.32 6.97 9.00
C GLU A 187 15.48 7.80 8.40
N MET A 188 15.98 7.44 7.24
CA MET A 188 17.02 8.19 6.54
C MET A 188 16.54 9.59 6.17
N ARG A 189 15.30 9.72 5.63
CA ARG A 189 14.70 11.03 5.34
C ARG A 189 14.51 11.88 6.59
N GLU A 190 14.01 11.29 7.67
CA GLU A 190 13.85 11.98 8.95
C GLU A 190 15.20 12.45 9.51
N ARG A 191 16.24 11.60 9.48
CA ARG A 191 17.58 11.99 9.93
C ARG A 191 18.14 13.18 9.14
N LYS A 192 18.00 13.18 7.80
CA LYS A 192 18.44 14.30 6.96
C LYS A 192 17.68 15.59 7.28
N LEU A 193 16.35 15.50 7.43
CA LEU A 193 15.52 16.64 7.77
C LEU A 193 15.86 17.22 9.14
N LEU A 194 16.03 16.36 10.14
CA LEU A 194 16.45 16.79 11.49
C LEU A 194 17.81 17.46 11.49
N ALA A 195 18.80 16.93 10.75
CA ALA A 195 20.12 17.54 10.66
C ALA A 195 20.05 18.96 10.07
N ALA A 196 19.21 19.17 9.04
CA ALA A 196 18.98 20.49 8.46
C ALA A 196 18.30 21.45 9.47
N LEU A 197 17.29 20.99 10.21
CA LEU A 197 16.60 21.75 11.26
C LEU A 197 17.56 22.12 12.42
N GLU A 198 18.40 21.20 12.84
CA GLU A 198 19.42 21.39 13.89
C GLU A 198 20.52 22.38 13.47
N SER A 199 20.84 22.47 12.17
CA SER A 199 21.75 23.48 11.62
C SER A 199 21.18 24.90 11.61
N GLY A 200 19.89 25.05 11.94
CA GLY A 200 19.18 26.32 11.98
C GLY A 200 18.34 26.63 10.73
N GLU A 201 18.27 25.71 9.75
CA GLU A 201 17.42 25.91 8.57
C GLU A 201 15.95 25.91 8.96
N ARG A 202 15.18 26.84 8.38
CA ARG A 202 13.74 27.03 8.65
C ARG A 202 12.90 27.20 7.38
N SER A 203 13.54 27.41 6.23
CA SER A 203 12.83 27.49 4.95
C SER A 203 12.45 26.09 4.44
N ARG A 204 11.16 25.87 4.19
CA ARG A 204 10.66 24.61 3.59
C ARG A 204 11.36 24.29 2.28
N ALA A 205 11.60 25.30 1.44
CA ALA A 205 12.32 25.10 0.18
C ALA A 205 13.74 24.62 0.39
N ALA A 206 14.47 25.17 1.38
CA ALA A 206 15.84 24.75 1.68
C ALA A 206 15.89 23.37 2.36
N LEU A 207 14.97 23.08 3.29
CA LEU A 207 14.83 21.77 3.91
C LEU A 207 14.55 20.67 2.87
N LEU A 208 13.69 20.94 1.89
CA LEU A 208 13.43 20.04 0.79
C LEU A 208 14.71 19.80 -0.05
N ALA A 209 15.37 20.88 -0.45
CA ALA A 209 16.58 20.81 -1.25
C ALA A 209 17.70 20.04 -0.57
N GLU A 210 17.82 20.10 0.76
CA GLU A 210 18.86 19.41 1.53
C GLU A 210 18.49 17.94 1.78
N ALA A 211 17.32 17.68 2.35
CA ALA A 211 16.91 16.34 2.77
C ALA A 211 16.51 15.41 1.60
N TRP A 212 16.13 15.98 0.43
CA TRP A 212 15.80 15.27 -0.80
C TRP A 212 16.71 15.62 -1.98
N SER A 213 17.96 16.03 -1.71
CA SER A 213 18.97 16.38 -2.73
C SER A 213 19.31 15.26 -3.72
N ASP A 214 18.97 14.04 -3.43
CA ASP A 214 19.28 12.81 -4.19
C ASP A 214 18.16 12.37 -5.12
N ILE A 215 17.04 13.10 -5.21
CA ILE A 215 15.92 12.72 -6.09
C ILE A 215 15.86 13.54 -7.38
N PRO A 216 15.32 12.97 -8.48
CA PRO A 216 15.07 13.69 -9.72
C PRO A 216 14.13 14.88 -9.54
N VAL A 217 14.35 15.94 -10.34
CA VAL A 217 13.54 17.20 -10.28
C VAL A 217 12.05 16.94 -10.52
N GLU A 218 11.73 15.96 -11.35
CA GLU A 218 10.35 15.58 -11.69
C GLU A 218 9.59 15.04 -10.47
N LEU A 219 10.29 14.53 -9.46
CA LEU A 219 9.71 13.98 -8.23
C LEU A 219 9.66 15.00 -7.09
N LEU A 220 10.20 16.21 -7.26
CA LEU A 220 10.20 17.23 -6.21
C LEU A 220 8.79 17.57 -5.66
N PRO A 221 7.71 17.65 -6.46
CA PRO A 221 6.37 17.88 -5.91
C PRO A 221 5.92 16.77 -4.93
N MET A 222 6.22 15.52 -5.24
CA MET A 222 5.91 14.39 -4.35
C MET A 222 6.81 14.40 -3.10
N ALA A 223 8.08 14.76 -3.27
CA ALA A 223 9.02 14.91 -2.16
C ALA A 223 8.63 16.02 -1.18
N ALA A 224 8.08 17.14 -1.70
CA ALA A 224 7.58 18.22 -0.86
C ALA A 224 6.40 17.73 0.02
N MET A 225 5.47 16.97 -0.54
CA MET A 225 4.38 16.39 0.24
C MET A 225 4.90 15.34 1.25
N ALA A 226 5.89 14.53 0.87
CA ALA A 226 6.53 13.59 1.80
C ALA A 226 7.26 14.32 2.94
N MET A 227 7.89 15.47 2.66
CA MET A 227 8.51 16.31 3.68
C MET A 227 7.48 16.85 4.66
N GLU A 228 6.32 17.32 4.18
CA GLU A 228 5.26 17.80 5.08
C GLU A 228 4.79 16.68 6.03
N ALA A 229 4.61 15.44 5.54
CA ALA A 229 4.28 14.30 6.40
C ALA A 229 5.37 14.03 7.48
N HIS A 230 6.65 14.25 7.16
CA HIS A 230 7.73 14.17 8.15
C HIS A 230 7.69 15.35 9.14
N LEU A 231 7.39 16.57 8.69
CA LEU A 231 7.24 17.73 9.58
C LEU A 231 6.06 17.55 10.54
N GLU A 232 4.92 17.07 10.05
CA GLU A 232 3.75 16.74 10.88
C GLU A 232 4.10 15.71 11.96
N LYS A 233 4.79 14.61 11.57
CA LYS A 233 5.27 13.62 12.53
C LYS A 233 6.19 14.23 13.60
N LEU A 234 7.12 15.09 13.21
CA LEU A 234 8.02 15.77 14.14
C LEU A 234 7.27 16.75 15.06
N GLU A 235 6.21 17.39 14.58
CA GLU A 235 5.33 18.25 15.39
C GLU A 235 4.57 17.41 16.43
N GLU A 236 3.95 16.31 16.02
CA GLU A 236 3.26 15.35 16.91
C GLU A 236 4.18 14.84 18.02
N GLU A 237 5.45 14.59 17.69
CA GLU A 237 6.49 14.14 18.65
C GLU A 237 7.08 15.28 19.50
N GLY A 238 6.69 16.53 19.27
CA GLY A 238 7.24 17.70 19.95
C GLY A 238 8.71 17.98 19.61
N ARG A 239 9.17 17.55 18.42
CA ARG A 239 10.56 17.66 17.93
C ARG A 239 10.72 18.71 16.83
N LEU A 240 9.62 19.30 16.36
CA LEU A 240 9.65 20.34 15.34
C LEU A 240 9.98 21.70 15.99
N PRO A 241 11.06 22.39 15.57
CA PRO A 241 11.36 23.72 16.09
C PRO A 241 10.42 24.78 15.52
N ASP A 242 10.18 25.84 16.28
CA ASP A 242 9.38 26.99 15.84
C ASP A 242 10.04 27.76 14.68
N GLY A 243 9.20 28.51 13.95
CA GLY A 243 9.66 29.50 12.99
C GLY A 243 9.90 28.99 11.57
N LEU A 244 9.26 27.89 11.18
CA LEU A 244 9.27 27.46 9.78
C LEU A 244 8.68 28.54 8.86
N THR A 245 9.31 28.73 7.70
CA THR A 245 8.91 29.67 6.66
C THR A 245 8.70 28.91 5.32
N GLU A 246 7.98 29.54 4.41
CA GLU A 246 7.77 29.03 3.05
C GLU A 246 9.08 28.81 2.26
#